data_1dfaddbad9f5e59d390ae898233914cf
#
_entry.id   1dfaddbad9f5e59d390ae898233914cf
#
_cell.length_a   1.000
_cell.length_b   1.000
_cell.length_c   1.000
_cell.angle_alpha   90.00
_cell.angle_beta   90.00
_cell.angle_gamma   90.00
#
_symmetry.space_group_name_H-M   'P 1'
#
loop_
_entity.id
_entity.type
_entity.pdbx_description
1 polymer ?
#
loop_
_entity_poly.entity_id
_entity_poly.type
_entity_poly.pdbx_seq_one_letter_code
_entity_poly.pdbx_strand_id
1 'polypeptide(L)'
;MSANRYISEATQNQVRQRAKFVCEYCHASEQWQYVSFTVDHVIPISKGGANSIDNLALACFHCNRKKSDKVKVFDEQSSSEVPLFNPRTDSWQEHFIWSTDTLSIIGLTPTGRATVTALEFNRTRITNIRAADREIGRHPPPDDPIQS
;
A
#
# COMPACT_ATOMS: atom_id res chain seq x y z
N MET A 1 -24.69 13.11 -11.36
CA MET A 1 -24.95 12.37 -10.11
C MET A 1 -23.61 12.01 -9.46
N SER A 2 -23.42 12.38 -8.23
CA SER A 2 -22.20 11.97 -7.51
C SER A 2 -22.30 10.49 -7.14
N ALA A 3 -21.21 9.76 -7.32
CA ALA A 3 -21.14 8.35 -6.94
C ALA A 3 -21.16 8.20 -5.41
N ASN A 4 -21.83 7.17 -4.91
CA ASN A 4 -21.82 6.85 -3.50
C ASN A 4 -20.45 6.28 -3.11
N ARG A 5 -19.75 6.96 -2.20
CA ARG A 5 -18.43 6.57 -1.72
C ARG A 5 -18.48 5.99 -0.31
N TYR A 6 -19.68 5.86 0.25
CA TYR A 6 -19.83 5.37 1.60
C TYR A 6 -19.45 3.89 1.69
N ILE A 7 -18.61 3.60 2.70
CA ILE A 7 -18.20 2.24 3.01
C ILE A 7 -18.68 1.95 4.43
N SER A 8 -19.51 0.93 4.59
CA SER A 8 -20.05 0.57 5.90
C SER A 8 -18.92 0.16 6.86
N GLU A 9 -19.15 0.32 8.15
CA GLU A 9 -18.22 -0.11 9.17
C GLU A 9 -17.93 -1.62 9.06
N ALA A 10 -18.95 -2.41 8.76
CA ALA A 10 -18.78 -3.85 8.57
C ALA A 10 -17.83 -4.16 7.42
N THR A 11 -17.97 -3.47 6.29
CA THR A 11 -17.07 -3.65 5.13
C THR A 11 -15.67 -3.18 5.47
N GLN A 12 -15.53 -2.05 6.17
CA GLN A 12 -14.22 -1.57 6.58
C GLN A 12 -13.50 -2.58 7.47
N ASN A 13 -14.23 -3.22 8.38
CA ASN A 13 -13.67 -4.27 9.24
C ASN A 13 -13.24 -5.50 8.45
N GLN A 14 -14.03 -5.89 7.44
CA GLN A 14 -13.66 -6.98 6.55
C GLN A 14 -12.36 -6.68 5.80
N VAL A 15 -12.22 -5.46 5.30
CA VAL A 15 -10.98 -5.04 4.61
C VAL A 15 -9.79 -5.11 5.56
N ARG A 16 -9.93 -4.59 6.79
CA ARG A 16 -8.85 -4.63 7.78
C ARG A 16 -8.44 -6.05 8.12
N GLN A 17 -9.40 -6.94 8.34
CA GLN A 17 -9.11 -8.33 8.69
C GLN A 17 -8.45 -9.07 7.53
N ARG A 18 -8.92 -8.85 6.30
CA ARG A 18 -8.32 -9.45 5.12
C ARG A 18 -6.87 -9.00 4.95
N ALA A 19 -6.58 -7.73 5.20
CA ALA A 19 -5.25 -7.15 5.12
C ALA A 19 -4.38 -7.47 6.34
N LYS A 20 -4.94 -8.11 7.37
CA LYS A 20 -4.27 -8.38 8.63
C LYS A 20 -3.74 -7.12 9.29
N PHE A 21 -4.49 -6.01 9.15
CA PHE A 21 -4.14 -4.70 9.71
C PHE A 21 -2.81 -4.15 9.18
N VAL A 22 -2.43 -4.54 7.97
CA VAL A 22 -1.21 -4.08 7.30
C VAL A 22 -1.60 -3.26 6.08
N CYS A 23 -0.92 -2.13 5.86
CA CYS A 23 -1.09 -1.34 4.64
C CYS A 23 -0.77 -2.22 3.44
N GLU A 24 -1.71 -2.37 2.51
CA GLU A 24 -1.53 -3.27 1.38
C GLU A 24 -0.58 -2.73 0.33
N TYR A 25 -0.10 -1.50 0.49
CA TYR A 25 0.92 -0.89 -0.36
C TYR A 25 2.31 -0.98 0.26
N CYS A 26 2.55 -0.33 1.40
CA CYS A 26 3.89 -0.25 1.99
C CYS A 26 4.15 -1.26 3.13
N HIS A 27 3.15 -2.07 3.49
CA HIS A 27 3.22 -3.08 4.54
C HIS A 27 3.54 -2.54 5.94
N ALA A 28 3.21 -1.27 6.22
CA ALA A 28 3.23 -0.75 7.59
C ALA A 28 2.07 -1.37 8.37
N SER A 29 2.27 -1.62 9.66
CA SER A 29 1.22 -2.17 10.52
C SER A 29 0.37 -1.06 11.12
N GLU A 30 -0.96 -1.17 11.01
CA GLU A 30 -1.89 -0.22 11.64
C GLU A 30 -1.75 -0.26 13.17
N GLN A 31 -1.41 -1.42 13.70
CA GLN A 31 -1.33 -1.65 15.14
C GLN A 31 -0.35 -0.71 15.85
N TRP A 32 0.72 -0.31 15.15
CA TRP A 32 1.78 0.52 15.72
C TRP A 32 1.76 1.96 15.24
N GLN A 33 0.72 2.36 14.51
CA GLN A 33 0.61 3.71 13.95
C GLN A 33 -0.27 4.60 14.81
N TYR A 34 0.02 5.89 14.79
CA TYR A 34 -0.73 6.88 15.54
C TYR A 34 -2.10 7.16 14.91
N VAL A 35 -2.17 7.12 13.60
CA VAL A 35 -3.37 7.46 12.83
C VAL A 35 -3.94 6.18 12.24
N SER A 36 -5.26 6.00 12.38
CA SER A 36 -5.95 4.85 11.77
C SER A 36 -5.78 4.86 10.26
N PHE A 37 -5.65 3.67 9.70
CA PHE A 37 -5.53 3.50 8.25
C PHE A 37 -6.88 3.74 7.57
N THR A 38 -6.83 4.02 6.27
CA THR A 38 -7.99 4.31 5.46
C THR A 38 -8.30 3.12 4.55
N VAL A 39 -9.58 2.90 4.30
CA VAL A 39 -10.00 1.96 3.25
C VAL A 39 -10.07 2.73 1.93
N ASP A 40 -9.20 2.35 1.01
CA ASP A 40 -8.98 3.04 -0.27
C ASP A 40 -9.72 2.32 -1.39
N HIS A 41 -10.32 3.09 -2.31
CA HIS A 41 -10.80 2.56 -3.58
C HIS A 41 -9.58 2.41 -4.50
N VAL A 42 -9.18 1.18 -4.77
CA VAL A 42 -7.98 0.90 -5.58
C VAL A 42 -8.10 1.56 -6.94
N ILE A 43 -9.20 1.29 -7.65
CA ILE A 43 -9.60 2.09 -8.82
C ILE A 43 -10.55 3.16 -8.30
N PRO A 44 -10.21 4.45 -8.43
CA PRO A 44 -11.08 5.51 -7.92
C PRO A 44 -12.48 5.45 -8.55
N ILE A 45 -13.48 5.81 -7.77
CA ILE A 45 -14.85 5.87 -8.26
C ILE A 45 -14.94 6.83 -9.46
N SER A 46 -14.19 7.94 -9.42
CA SER A 46 -14.12 8.90 -10.53
C SER A 46 -13.57 8.29 -11.82
N LYS A 47 -12.93 7.14 -11.74
CA LYS A 47 -12.35 6.42 -12.90
C LYS A 47 -13.06 5.09 -13.16
N GLY A 48 -14.28 4.95 -12.66
CA GLY A 48 -15.10 3.77 -12.91
C GLY A 48 -14.92 2.64 -11.92
N GLY A 49 -14.21 2.88 -10.82
CA GLY A 49 -14.03 1.86 -9.79
C GLY A 49 -15.31 1.56 -9.03
N ALA A 50 -15.48 0.31 -8.63
CA ALA A 50 -16.64 -0.13 -7.87
C ALA A 50 -16.50 0.23 -6.39
N ASN A 51 -17.65 0.42 -5.72
CA ASN A 51 -17.69 0.58 -4.26
C ASN A 51 -17.98 -0.79 -3.61
N SER A 52 -17.12 -1.75 -3.89
CA SER A 52 -17.26 -3.12 -3.41
C SER A 52 -15.94 -3.63 -2.87
N ILE A 53 -16.02 -4.68 -2.06
CA ILE A 53 -14.85 -5.25 -1.38
C ILE A 53 -13.73 -5.67 -2.35
N ASP A 54 -14.09 -6.01 -3.59
CA ASP A 54 -13.13 -6.41 -4.62
C ASP A 54 -12.29 -5.25 -5.14
N ASN A 55 -12.69 -4.02 -4.82
CA ASN A 55 -11.97 -2.81 -5.22
C ASN A 55 -11.49 -1.99 -4.02
N LEU A 56 -11.48 -2.59 -2.83
CA LEU A 56 -11.07 -1.90 -1.61
C LEU A 56 -9.76 -2.48 -1.07
N ALA A 57 -8.92 -1.61 -0.52
CA ALA A 57 -7.67 -2.02 0.11
C ALA A 57 -7.41 -1.16 1.35
N LEU A 58 -6.74 -1.74 2.34
CA LEU A 58 -6.30 -1.01 3.52
C LEU A 58 -5.04 -0.23 3.17
N ALA A 59 -5.04 1.06 3.42
CA ALA A 59 -3.90 1.93 3.12
C ALA A 59 -3.57 2.82 4.31
N CYS A 60 -2.28 2.97 4.60
CA CYS A 60 -1.85 3.93 5.59
C CYS A 60 -2.13 5.35 5.10
N PHE A 61 -2.16 6.31 6.02
CA PHE A 61 -2.46 7.70 5.69
C PHE A 61 -1.55 8.23 4.59
N HIS A 62 -0.25 7.93 4.66
CA HIS A 62 0.72 8.43 3.69
C HIS A 62 0.50 7.83 2.29
N CYS A 63 0.35 6.50 2.20
CA CYS A 63 0.12 5.84 0.90
C CYS A 63 -1.19 6.30 0.27
N ASN A 64 -2.26 6.40 1.06
CA ASN A 64 -3.54 6.87 0.56
C ASN A 64 -3.43 8.29 0.00
N ARG A 65 -2.75 9.17 0.73
CA ARG A 65 -2.57 10.55 0.33
C ARG A 65 -1.74 10.67 -0.96
N LYS A 66 -0.62 9.95 -1.04
CA LYS A 66 0.27 9.99 -2.21
C LYS A 66 -0.35 9.33 -3.42
N LYS A 67 -1.10 8.27 -3.22
CA LYS A 67 -1.81 7.60 -4.31
C LYS A 67 -2.89 8.52 -4.90
N SER A 68 -3.67 9.19 -4.04
CA SER A 68 -4.78 10.03 -4.48
C SER A 68 -5.67 9.25 -5.47
N ASP A 69 -5.92 9.77 -6.67
CA ASP A 69 -6.72 9.13 -7.70
C ASP A 69 -5.89 8.46 -8.80
N LYS A 70 -4.61 8.21 -8.52
CA LYS A 70 -3.71 7.67 -9.54
C LYS A 70 -3.97 6.19 -9.79
N VAL A 71 -3.95 5.81 -11.05
CA VAL A 71 -3.94 4.41 -11.49
C VAL A 71 -2.73 4.11 -12.37
N LYS A 72 -2.01 5.15 -12.81
CA LYS A 72 -0.78 5.07 -13.60
C LYS A 72 0.26 5.99 -13.01
N VAL A 73 1.53 5.60 -13.13
CA VAL A 73 2.67 6.35 -12.63
C VAL A 73 3.83 6.23 -13.61
N PHE A 74 4.76 7.18 -13.55
CA PHE A 74 5.90 7.20 -14.45
C PHE A 74 7.06 6.39 -13.87
N ASP A 75 7.63 5.49 -14.67
CA ASP A 75 8.84 4.75 -14.31
C ASP A 75 10.03 5.39 -15.07
N GLU A 76 10.92 6.00 -14.31
CA GLU A 76 12.06 6.72 -14.89
C GLU A 76 13.02 5.78 -15.63
N GLN A 77 13.21 4.57 -15.12
CA GLN A 77 14.16 3.63 -15.72
C GLN A 77 13.74 3.19 -17.12
N SER A 78 12.43 2.91 -17.31
CA SER A 78 11.90 2.54 -18.62
C SER A 78 11.45 3.77 -19.44
N SER A 79 11.44 4.95 -18.84
CA SER A 79 10.92 6.19 -19.43
C SER A 79 9.49 6.03 -19.93
N SER A 80 8.67 5.31 -19.20
CA SER A 80 7.29 4.98 -19.59
C SER A 80 6.34 5.18 -18.45
N GLU A 81 5.09 5.50 -18.79
CA GLU A 81 3.99 5.46 -17.85
C GLU A 81 3.55 4.00 -17.69
N VAL A 82 3.42 3.53 -16.46
CA VAL A 82 3.10 2.14 -16.14
C VAL A 82 1.95 2.10 -15.13
N PRO A 83 1.23 0.98 -15.02
CA PRO A 83 0.20 0.85 -13.98
C PRO A 83 0.79 1.00 -12.58
N LEU A 84 0.06 1.70 -11.70
CA LEU A 84 0.36 1.67 -10.28
C LEU A 84 0.08 0.26 -9.74
N PHE A 85 0.86 -0.18 -8.76
CA PHE A 85 0.59 -1.46 -8.11
C PHE A 85 -0.86 -1.53 -7.61
N ASN A 86 -1.54 -2.63 -7.95
CA ASN A 86 -2.93 -2.87 -7.58
C ASN A 86 -2.99 -4.07 -6.63
N PRO A 87 -3.24 -3.87 -5.32
CA PRO A 87 -3.20 -4.97 -4.36
C PRO A 87 -4.32 -5.99 -4.53
N ARG A 88 -5.35 -5.69 -5.36
CA ARG A 88 -6.43 -6.67 -5.63
C ARG A 88 -6.08 -7.62 -6.76
N THR A 89 -5.34 -7.16 -7.76
CA THR A 89 -5.06 -7.95 -8.98
C THR A 89 -3.61 -8.38 -9.09
N ASP A 90 -2.70 -7.69 -8.40
CA ASP A 90 -1.26 -7.96 -8.49
C ASP A 90 -0.76 -8.64 -7.23
N SER A 91 0.34 -9.39 -7.37
CA SER A 91 1.05 -9.97 -6.24
C SER A 91 2.16 -9.02 -5.79
N TRP A 92 2.17 -8.68 -4.50
CA TRP A 92 3.20 -7.80 -3.94
C TRP A 92 4.60 -8.35 -4.20
N GLN A 93 4.77 -9.66 -4.03
CA GLN A 93 6.07 -10.34 -4.17
C GLN A 93 6.61 -10.30 -5.59
N GLU A 94 5.76 -10.15 -6.60
CA GLU A 94 6.22 -10.01 -7.98
C GLU A 94 6.84 -8.65 -8.25
N HIS A 95 6.41 -7.63 -7.53
CA HIS A 95 6.79 -6.25 -7.79
C HIS A 95 7.78 -5.67 -6.78
N PHE A 96 7.87 -6.25 -5.59
CA PHE A 96 8.67 -5.70 -4.49
C PHE A 96 9.42 -6.77 -3.72
N ILE A 97 10.50 -6.32 -3.08
CA ILE A 97 11.24 -7.13 -2.10
C ILE A 97 11.78 -6.20 -1.02
N TRP A 98 11.86 -6.70 0.20
CA TRP A 98 12.57 -5.98 1.26
C TRP A 98 14.07 -6.01 1.00
N SER A 99 14.76 -4.89 1.31
CA SER A 99 16.22 -4.88 1.35
C SER A 99 16.71 -5.87 2.41
N THR A 100 18.00 -6.22 2.34
CA THR A 100 18.59 -7.20 3.28
C THR A 100 18.38 -6.79 4.74
N ASP A 101 18.50 -5.49 5.04
CA ASP A 101 18.27 -4.96 6.39
C ASP A 101 16.77 -4.73 6.70
N THR A 102 15.87 -4.99 5.76
CA THR A 102 14.43 -4.79 5.85
C THR A 102 13.98 -3.33 6.03
N LEU A 103 14.87 -2.37 5.86
CA LEU A 103 14.53 -0.96 6.06
C LEU A 103 13.97 -0.29 4.81
N SER A 104 14.21 -0.87 3.64
CA SER A 104 13.76 -0.32 2.37
C SER A 104 13.00 -1.35 1.55
N ILE A 105 12.07 -0.86 0.73
CA ILE A 105 11.35 -1.68 -0.23
C ILE A 105 11.96 -1.41 -1.61
N ILE A 106 12.33 -2.48 -2.30
CA ILE A 106 12.96 -2.42 -3.62
C ILE A 106 11.92 -2.84 -4.67
N GLY A 107 11.76 -2.02 -5.72
CA GLY A 107 10.89 -2.37 -6.84
C GLY A 107 11.62 -3.30 -7.81
N LEU A 108 10.98 -4.41 -8.16
CA LEU A 108 11.55 -5.44 -9.05
C LEU A 108 11.08 -5.29 -10.50
N THR A 109 10.03 -4.54 -10.73
CA THR A 109 9.39 -4.37 -12.05
C THR A 109 9.20 -2.88 -12.31
N PRO A 110 8.87 -2.48 -13.55
CA PRO A 110 8.51 -1.07 -13.81
C PRO A 110 7.40 -0.57 -12.89
N THR A 111 6.32 -1.35 -12.71
CA THR A 111 5.24 -1.02 -11.78
C THR A 111 5.76 -0.89 -10.35
N GLY A 112 6.59 -1.83 -9.91
CA GLY A 112 7.16 -1.79 -8.56
C GLY A 112 8.04 -0.56 -8.33
N ARG A 113 8.96 -0.28 -9.25
CA ARG A 113 9.85 0.88 -9.14
C ARG A 113 9.08 2.19 -9.12
N ALA A 114 8.13 2.34 -10.04
CA ALA A 114 7.34 3.56 -10.13
C ALA A 114 6.45 3.75 -8.90
N THR A 115 5.90 2.66 -8.36
CA THR A 115 5.09 2.71 -7.15
C THR A 115 5.93 3.10 -5.93
N VAL A 116 7.12 2.53 -5.76
CA VAL A 116 8.05 2.90 -4.68
C VAL A 116 8.30 4.40 -4.68
N THR A 117 8.55 4.96 -5.86
CA THR A 117 8.82 6.40 -5.99
C THR A 117 7.57 7.24 -5.75
N ALA A 118 6.47 6.89 -6.40
CA ALA A 118 5.23 7.67 -6.33
C ALA A 118 4.64 7.71 -4.92
N LEU A 119 4.66 6.60 -4.21
CA LEU A 119 4.12 6.50 -2.86
C LEU A 119 5.18 6.72 -1.78
N GLU A 120 6.40 7.04 -2.17
CA GLU A 120 7.50 7.35 -1.25
C GLU A 120 7.68 6.26 -0.18
N PHE A 121 7.78 5.02 -0.64
CA PHE A 121 7.89 3.87 0.26
C PHE A 121 9.10 3.91 1.18
N ASN A 122 10.15 4.65 0.80
CA ASN A 122 11.41 4.69 1.54
C ASN A 122 11.77 6.08 2.02
N ARG A 123 10.77 6.95 2.28
CA ARG A 123 11.05 8.25 2.85
C ARG A 123 11.76 8.11 4.20
N THR A 124 12.60 9.08 4.54
CA THR A 124 13.46 8.99 5.73
C THR A 124 12.67 8.71 7.01
N ARG A 125 11.52 9.35 7.19
CA ARG A 125 10.70 9.12 8.38
C ARG A 125 10.30 7.66 8.52
N ILE A 126 9.86 7.02 7.42
CA ILE A 126 9.40 5.62 7.51
C ILE A 126 10.58 4.65 7.68
N THR A 127 11.73 4.90 7.05
CA THR A 127 12.89 4.03 7.26
C THR A 127 13.41 4.13 8.70
N ASN A 128 13.34 5.30 9.31
CA ASN A 128 13.68 5.47 10.73
C ASN A 128 12.72 4.73 11.64
N ILE A 129 11.41 4.77 11.33
CA ILE A 129 10.41 4.03 12.09
C ILE A 129 10.65 2.53 11.94
N ARG A 130 10.93 2.05 10.73
CA ARG A 130 11.24 0.63 10.50
C ARG A 130 12.44 0.17 11.32
N ALA A 131 13.48 1.00 11.38
CA ALA A 131 14.67 0.68 12.16
C ALA A 131 14.33 0.54 13.65
N ALA A 132 13.58 1.48 14.20
CA ALA A 132 13.16 1.44 15.59
C ALA A 132 12.27 0.22 15.88
N ASP A 133 11.31 -0.04 15.01
CA ASP A 133 10.39 -1.17 15.15
C ASP A 133 11.09 -2.52 15.00
N ARG A 134 12.11 -2.59 14.14
CA ARG A 134 12.92 -3.80 13.98
C ARG A 134 13.64 -4.16 15.27
N GLU A 135 14.15 -3.16 15.99
CA GLU A 135 14.86 -3.36 17.25
C GLU A 135 14.00 -4.07 18.31
N ILE A 136 12.70 -3.84 18.28
CA ILE A 136 11.76 -4.42 19.26
C ILE A 136 10.87 -5.51 18.65
N GLY A 137 11.22 -6.01 17.48
CA GLY A 137 10.53 -7.14 16.85
C GLY A 137 9.18 -6.80 16.22
N ARG A 138 8.93 -5.54 15.89
CA ARG A 138 7.67 -5.11 15.25
C ARG A 138 7.76 -4.98 13.73
N HIS A 139 8.96 -4.93 13.19
CA HIS A 139 9.17 -4.78 11.76
C HIS A 139 10.14 -5.83 11.25
N PRO A 140 9.88 -6.48 10.12
CA PRO A 140 8.60 -6.43 9.38
C PRO A 140 7.46 -7.00 10.22
N PRO A 141 6.18 -6.62 9.91
CA PRO A 141 5.05 -7.14 10.70
C PRO A 141 5.05 -8.66 10.73
N PRO A 142 4.73 -9.30 11.87
CA PRO A 142 4.73 -10.77 11.97
C PRO A 142 3.82 -11.45 10.95
N ASP A 143 2.73 -10.77 10.57
CA ASP A 143 1.76 -11.27 9.59
C ASP A 143 2.00 -10.72 8.19
N ASP A 144 3.20 -10.21 7.92
CA ASP A 144 3.53 -9.69 6.60
C ASP A 144 3.41 -10.82 5.57
N PRO A 145 2.53 -10.68 4.57
CA PRO A 145 2.30 -11.77 3.60
C PRO A 145 3.51 -12.12 2.76
N ILE A 146 4.52 -11.26 2.70
CA ILE A 146 5.74 -11.54 1.93
C ILE A 146 6.74 -12.41 2.70
N GLN A 147 6.50 -12.69 3.96
CA GLN A 147 7.36 -13.57 4.75
C GLN A 147 6.92 -15.02 4.72
N SER A 148 5.77 -15.28 4.14
CA SER A 148 5.25 -16.64 4.02
C SER A 148 5.84 -17.35 2.81
#